data_23fcf9dfadcb649d515fc2c6772c1425
#
_entry.id   23fcf9dfadcb649d515fc2c6772c1425
#
_cell.length_a   1.000
_cell.length_b   1.000
_cell.length_c   1.000
_cell.angle_alpha   90.00
_cell.angle_beta   90.00
_cell.angle_gamma   90.00
#
_symmetry.space_group_name_H-M   'P 1'
#
loop_
_entity.id
_entity.type
_entity.pdbx_description
1 polymer ?
#
loop_
_entity_poly.entity_id
_entity_poly.type
_entity_poly.pdbx_seq_one_letter_code
_entity_poly.pdbx_strand_id
1 'polypeptide(L)'
;VHNARPGAISLSTVSESGTVFNPEDIAPYRALADEFKLTLHMDGARFANAVVASGASPADLTWRSGIDCLSFGLTKNGGIAAEAVVMFDQAMAEQFAFRRKRAGHLWSKQRFLASQWLALLKDDLWLSNARHANAMAQRLATGFATHPGIELPWSVDANELFPVIPGDLRVRFREAGL
;
A
#
# COMPACT_ATOMS: atom_id res chain seq x y z
N VAL A 1 -21.93 22.90 14.79
CA VAL A 1 -20.98 22.08 14.00
C VAL A 1 -20.25 21.18 14.98
N HIS A 2 -20.55 19.86 14.95
CA HIS A 2 -20.01 18.90 15.94
C HIS A 2 -18.88 18.03 15.37
N ASN A 3 -18.55 18.18 14.09
CA ASN A 3 -17.53 17.37 13.41
C ASN A 3 -16.21 18.15 13.27
N ALA A 4 -15.09 17.44 13.37
CA ALA A 4 -13.79 18.01 13.06
C ALA A 4 -13.72 18.45 11.58
N ARG A 5 -12.96 19.51 11.30
CA ARG A 5 -12.68 19.90 9.93
C ARG A 5 -11.76 18.85 9.30
N PRO A 6 -12.01 18.42 8.05
CA PRO A 6 -11.06 17.61 7.32
C PRO A 6 -9.70 18.33 7.21
N GLY A 7 -8.61 17.59 7.37
CA GLY A 7 -7.25 18.10 7.23
C GLY A 7 -6.46 17.38 6.14
N ALA A 8 -6.91 16.19 5.76
CA ALA A 8 -6.25 15.38 4.74
C ALA A 8 -7.23 14.45 4.03
N ILE A 9 -6.87 14.03 2.83
CA ILE A 9 -7.40 12.87 2.13
C ILE A 9 -6.33 11.79 2.22
N SER A 10 -6.72 10.55 2.51
CA SER A 10 -5.82 9.40 2.52
C SER A 10 -6.28 8.36 1.52
N LEU A 11 -5.39 7.97 0.62
CA LEU A 11 -5.60 6.92 -0.37
C LEU A 11 -4.78 5.69 0.05
N SER A 12 -5.39 4.51 0.09
CA SER A 12 -4.64 3.27 0.33
C SER A 12 -4.27 2.61 -1.00
N THR A 13 -3.00 2.34 -1.21
CA THR A 13 -2.53 1.55 -2.35
C THR A 13 -1.64 0.40 -1.86
N VAL A 14 -2.01 -0.83 -2.07
CA VAL A 14 -3.22 -1.42 -2.67
C VAL A 14 -4.45 -1.12 -1.80
N SER A 15 -5.64 -0.97 -2.41
CA SER A 15 -6.89 -0.72 -1.69
C SER A 15 -7.36 -1.95 -0.90
N GLU A 16 -8.37 -1.77 -0.02
CA GLU A 16 -9.00 -2.87 0.73
C GLU A 16 -9.73 -3.90 -0.15
N SER A 17 -9.94 -3.60 -1.42
CA SER A 17 -10.48 -4.54 -2.41
C SER A 17 -9.40 -5.21 -3.27
N GLY A 18 -8.13 -4.95 -3.01
CA GLY A 18 -7.01 -5.50 -3.76
C GLY A 18 -6.68 -4.77 -5.07
N THR A 19 -7.34 -3.64 -5.34
CA THR A 19 -7.15 -2.84 -6.56
C THR A 19 -6.05 -1.79 -6.39
N VAL A 20 -5.46 -1.34 -7.50
CA VAL A 20 -4.35 -0.40 -7.52
C VAL A 20 -4.78 0.92 -8.15
N PHE A 21 -4.40 2.04 -7.54
CA PHE A 21 -4.50 3.35 -8.16
C PHE A 21 -3.37 3.54 -9.16
N ASN A 22 -3.71 3.90 -10.40
CA ASN A 22 -2.74 4.43 -11.38
C ASN A 22 -2.57 5.94 -11.19
N PRO A 23 -1.55 6.57 -11.79
CA PRO A 23 -1.37 8.02 -11.68
C PRO A 23 -2.61 8.85 -12.07
N GLU A 24 -3.35 8.39 -13.10
CA GLU A 24 -4.58 9.04 -13.58
C GLU A 24 -5.72 8.98 -12.55
N ASP A 25 -5.77 7.90 -11.77
CA ASP A 25 -6.79 7.72 -10.72
C ASP A 25 -6.55 8.65 -9.52
N ILE A 26 -5.30 9.10 -9.32
CA ILE A 26 -4.92 10.00 -8.22
C ILE A 26 -5.31 11.46 -8.54
N ALA A 27 -5.28 11.86 -9.80
CA ALA A 27 -5.50 13.24 -10.22
C ALA A 27 -6.81 13.88 -9.71
N PRO A 28 -7.98 13.21 -9.71
CA PRO A 28 -9.21 13.77 -9.15
C PRO A 28 -9.10 14.06 -7.64
N TYR A 29 -8.38 13.22 -6.88
CA TYR A 29 -8.18 13.44 -5.46
C TYR A 29 -7.23 14.59 -5.19
N ARG A 30 -6.22 14.78 -6.04
CA ARG A 30 -5.35 15.96 -5.96
C ARG A 30 -6.15 17.24 -6.20
N ALA A 31 -6.98 17.27 -7.24
CA ALA A 31 -7.84 18.43 -7.53
C ALA A 31 -8.77 18.76 -6.35
N LEU A 32 -9.39 17.72 -5.76
CA LEU A 32 -10.23 17.88 -4.57
C LEU A 32 -9.43 18.40 -3.37
N ALA A 33 -8.23 17.86 -3.16
CA ALA A 33 -7.36 18.29 -2.06
C ALA A 33 -6.93 19.77 -2.23
N ASP A 34 -6.65 20.21 -3.45
CA ASP A 34 -6.31 21.60 -3.75
C ASP A 34 -7.51 22.54 -3.49
N GLU A 35 -8.71 22.17 -3.94
CA GLU A 35 -9.94 22.94 -3.72
C GLU A 35 -10.19 23.19 -2.23
N PHE A 36 -10.04 22.17 -1.40
CA PHE A 36 -10.30 22.25 0.03
C PHE A 36 -9.06 22.51 0.90
N LYS A 37 -7.90 22.74 0.29
CA LYS A 37 -6.60 22.96 0.96
C LYS A 37 -6.25 21.83 1.94
N LEU A 38 -6.42 20.60 1.48
CA LEU A 38 -6.13 19.39 2.22
C LEU A 38 -4.78 18.79 1.81
N THR A 39 -4.15 18.08 2.73
CA THR A 39 -2.99 17.23 2.43
C THR A 39 -3.47 15.95 1.76
N LEU A 40 -2.77 15.51 0.72
CA LEU A 40 -3.01 14.21 0.09
C LEU A 40 -1.97 13.20 0.58
N HIS A 41 -2.41 12.25 1.39
CA HIS A 41 -1.60 11.17 1.94
C HIS A 41 -1.84 9.88 1.18
N MET A 42 -0.78 9.10 0.99
CA MET A 42 -0.87 7.73 0.47
C MET A 42 -0.44 6.74 1.56
N ASP A 43 -1.35 5.84 1.95
CA ASP A 43 -0.99 4.64 2.69
C ASP A 43 -0.42 3.61 1.72
N GLY A 44 0.89 3.43 1.81
CA GLY A 44 1.68 2.53 0.98
C GLY A 44 2.13 1.28 1.73
N ALA A 45 1.28 0.70 2.59
CA ALA A 45 1.57 -0.58 3.26
C ALA A 45 1.92 -1.69 2.25
N ARG A 46 1.41 -1.58 1.01
CA ARG A 46 1.73 -2.45 -0.13
C ARG A 46 2.23 -1.67 -1.35
N PHE A 47 2.94 -0.59 -1.12
CA PHE A 47 3.42 0.30 -2.18
C PHE A 47 4.27 -0.44 -3.24
N ALA A 48 5.14 -1.37 -2.81
CA ALA A 48 5.93 -2.18 -3.72
C ALA A 48 5.06 -2.97 -4.70
N ASN A 49 3.97 -3.57 -4.21
CA ASN A 49 3.02 -4.33 -5.02
C ASN A 49 2.28 -3.43 -6.00
N ALA A 50 1.91 -2.22 -5.60
CA ALA A 50 1.27 -1.23 -6.45
C ALA A 50 2.21 -0.74 -7.56
N VAL A 51 3.48 -0.44 -7.26
CA VAL A 51 4.49 -0.06 -8.25
C VAL A 51 4.64 -1.14 -9.32
N VAL A 52 4.74 -2.40 -8.90
CA VAL A 52 4.86 -3.53 -9.84
C VAL A 52 3.59 -3.71 -10.66
N ALA A 53 2.42 -3.58 -10.06
CA ALA A 53 1.14 -3.80 -10.73
C ALA A 53 0.84 -2.72 -11.77
N SER A 54 1.04 -1.44 -11.42
CA SER A 54 0.79 -0.31 -12.32
C SER A 54 1.83 -0.18 -13.43
N GLY A 55 3.06 -0.67 -13.21
CA GLY A 55 4.19 -0.42 -14.08
C GLY A 55 4.69 1.03 -14.06
N ALA A 56 4.08 1.89 -13.26
CA ALA A 56 4.50 3.27 -13.09
C ALA A 56 5.75 3.37 -12.21
N SER A 57 6.52 4.43 -12.36
CA SER A 57 7.64 4.67 -11.45
C SER A 57 7.14 5.03 -10.04
N PRO A 58 7.92 4.78 -8.98
CA PRO A 58 7.57 5.25 -7.63
C PRO A 58 7.29 6.75 -7.57
N ALA A 59 7.98 7.55 -8.38
CA ALA A 59 7.80 8.99 -8.48
C ALA A 59 6.44 9.36 -9.11
N ASP A 60 6.04 8.63 -10.15
CA ASP A 60 4.77 8.88 -10.86
C ASP A 60 3.57 8.47 -9.99
N LEU A 61 3.70 7.40 -9.18
CA LEU A 61 2.66 7.02 -8.22
C LEU A 61 2.61 7.91 -6.96
N THR A 62 3.56 8.81 -6.77
CA THR A 62 3.63 9.63 -5.55
C THR A 62 3.66 11.12 -5.87
N TRP A 63 4.81 11.75 -5.70
CA TRP A 63 4.91 13.20 -5.72
C TRP A 63 4.58 13.84 -7.08
N ARG A 64 4.80 13.15 -8.19
CA ARG A 64 4.42 13.65 -9.53
C ARG A 64 2.90 13.65 -9.74
N SER A 65 2.19 12.74 -9.08
CA SER A 65 0.72 12.73 -9.04
C SER A 65 0.14 13.61 -7.93
N GLY A 66 1.02 14.34 -7.19
CA GLY A 66 0.60 15.29 -6.18
C GLY A 66 0.38 14.71 -4.78
N ILE A 67 0.90 13.53 -4.48
CA ILE A 67 0.94 13.01 -3.12
C ILE A 67 1.91 13.85 -2.29
N ASP A 68 1.47 14.35 -1.14
CA ASP A 68 2.27 15.18 -0.23
C ASP A 68 3.10 14.33 0.74
N CYS A 69 2.59 13.18 1.15
CA CYS A 69 3.33 12.22 1.97
C CYS A 69 2.90 10.77 1.75
N LEU A 70 3.84 9.85 1.94
CA LEU A 70 3.66 8.42 1.78
C LEU A 70 4.03 7.72 3.08
N SER A 71 3.15 6.88 3.60
CA SER A 71 3.51 5.83 4.56
C SER A 71 4.02 4.62 3.77
N PHE A 72 5.32 4.39 3.80
CA PHE A 72 5.94 3.31 3.03
C PHE A 72 6.19 2.10 3.93
N GLY A 73 5.38 1.06 3.76
CA GLY A 73 5.45 -0.17 4.55
C GLY A 73 6.47 -1.16 4.03
N LEU A 74 7.22 -1.79 4.94
CA LEU A 74 8.18 -2.82 4.62
C LEU A 74 7.74 -4.20 5.13
N THR A 75 6.94 -4.24 6.17
CA THR A 75 6.57 -5.47 6.89
C THR A 75 5.83 -6.47 5.99
N LYS A 76 5.00 -6.01 5.06
CA LYS A 76 4.28 -6.86 4.11
C LYS A 76 5.11 -7.28 2.89
N ASN A 77 6.38 -6.87 2.83
CA ASN A 77 7.27 -7.11 1.68
C ASN A 77 8.63 -7.71 2.08
N GLY A 78 8.67 -8.41 3.21
CA GLY A 78 9.85 -9.14 3.67
C GLY A 78 10.63 -8.49 4.82
N GLY A 79 10.23 -7.31 5.28
CA GLY A 79 10.77 -6.70 6.51
C GLY A 79 10.12 -7.29 7.75
N ILE A 80 10.86 -7.30 8.87
CA ILE A 80 10.33 -7.79 10.15
C ILE A 80 9.42 -6.73 10.78
N ALA A 81 9.92 -5.51 10.90
CA ALA A 81 9.18 -4.38 11.50
C ALA A 81 9.89 -3.08 11.13
N ALA A 82 9.64 -2.54 9.95
CA ALA A 82 10.18 -1.25 9.55
C ALA A 82 9.20 -0.52 8.65
N GLU A 83 8.87 0.70 9.06
CA GLU A 83 7.99 1.60 8.32
C GLU A 83 8.72 2.93 8.11
N ALA A 84 8.54 3.54 6.95
CA ALA A 84 9.06 4.85 6.64
C ALA A 84 7.92 5.81 6.31
N VAL A 85 8.07 7.06 6.72
CA VAL A 85 7.21 8.14 6.23
C VAL A 85 8.06 9.02 5.33
N VAL A 86 7.65 9.11 4.07
CA VAL A 86 8.32 9.95 3.06
C VAL A 86 7.50 11.21 2.89
N MET A 87 8.09 12.35 3.20
CA MET A 87 7.50 13.68 3.01
C MET A 87 8.07 14.29 1.75
N PHE A 88 7.21 14.78 0.89
CA PHE A 88 7.62 15.45 -0.36
C PHE A 88 7.66 16.99 -0.19
N ASP A 89 7.22 17.50 0.96
CA ASP A 89 7.30 18.89 1.38
C ASP A 89 8.24 19.07 2.57
N GLN A 90 9.21 19.99 2.45
CA GLN A 90 10.24 20.23 3.46
C GLN A 90 9.66 20.76 4.78
N ALA A 91 8.71 21.67 4.73
CA ALA A 91 8.12 22.26 5.95
C ALA A 91 7.31 21.21 6.72
N MET A 92 6.63 20.32 6.02
CA MET A 92 5.93 19.19 6.62
C MET A 92 6.92 18.22 7.29
N ALA A 93 8.07 17.94 6.66
CA ALA A 93 9.10 17.06 7.19
C ALA A 93 9.70 17.59 8.49
N GLU A 94 9.99 18.89 8.58
CA GLU A 94 10.52 19.54 9.78
C GLU A 94 9.55 19.44 10.97
N GLN A 95 8.27 19.71 10.76
CA GLN A 95 7.25 19.56 11.79
C GLN A 95 7.06 18.10 12.23
N PHE A 96 7.15 17.17 11.27
CA PHE A 96 6.98 15.74 11.54
C PHE A 96 8.08 15.19 12.44
N ALA A 97 9.30 15.68 12.36
CA ALA A 97 10.43 15.25 13.19
C ALA A 97 10.11 15.40 14.70
N PHE A 98 9.50 16.51 15.08
CA PHE A 98 9.07 16.75 16.47
C PHE A 98 7.90 15.84 16.87
N ARG A 99 6.94 15.63 15.98
CA ARG A 99 5.80 14.72 16.23
C ARG A 99 6.27 13.29 16.41
N ARG A 100 7.17 12.81 15.55
CA ARG A 100 7.80 11.49 15.66
C ARG A 100 8.47 11.27 17.01
N LYS A 101 9.27 12.23 17.49
CA LYS A 101 9.90 12.15 18.80
C LYS A 101 8.87 12.10 19.93
N ARG A 102 7.89 12.98 19.89
CA ARG A 102 6.83 13.08 20.92
C ARG A 102 5.96 11.83 20.97
N ALA A 103 5.73 11.18 19.84
CA ALA A 103 4.98 9.92 19.74
C ALA A 103 5.81 8.67 20.09
N GLY A 104 7.06 8.81 20.53
CA GLY A 104 7.91 7.68 20.91
C GLY A 104 8.55 6.94 19.74
N HIS A 105 8.41 7.41 18.51
CA HIS A 105 8.95 6.76 17.32
C HIS A 105 10.40 7.13 16.98
N LEU A 106 11.06 7.92 17.81
CA LEU A 106 12.51 8.16 17.73
C LEU A 106 13.26 7.17 18.62
N TRP A 107 13.35 5.95 18.18
CA TRP A 107 13.99 4.87 18.91
C TRP A 107 15.52 4.94 18.79
N SER A 108 16.25 4.74 19.90
CA SER A 108 17.73 4.79 19.92
C SER A 108 18.41 3.70 19.10
N LYS A 109 17.70 2.63 18.75
CA LYS A 109 18.17 1.50 17.95
C LYS A 109 17.70 1.54 16.49
N GLN A 110 17.45 2.70 15.95
CA GLN A 110 16.97 2.92 14.57
C GLN A 110 17.82 2.21 13.50
N ARG A 111 19.10 1.97 13.76
CA ARG A 111 19.96 1.21 12.83
C ARG A 111 19.43 -0.17 12.47
N PHE A 112 18.70 -0.84 13.38
CA PHE A 112 18.10 -2.15 13.11
C PHE A 112 16.91 -2.06 12.16
N LEU A 113 16.20 -0.94 12.15
CA LEU A 113 15.16 -0.65 11.16
C LEU A 113 15.77 -0.22 9.84
N ALA A 114 16.74 0.71 9.89
CA ALA A 114 17.41 1.22 8.69
C ALA A 114 18.14 0.13 7.90
N SER A 115 18.75 -0.85 8.58
CA SER A 115 19.42 -1.97 7.89
C SER A 115 18.46 -2.83 7.08
N GLN A 116 17.21 -3.01 7.53
CA GLN A 116 16.19 -3.72 6.76
C GLN A 116 15.84 -2.95 5.47
N TRP A 117 15.69 -1.62 5.57
CA TRP A 117 15.47 -0.76 4.40
C TRP A 117 16.62 -0.84 3.41
N LEU A 118 17.86 -0.72 3.89
CA LEU A 118 19.05 -0.83 3.04
C LEU A 118 19.13 -2.18 2.33
N ALA A 119 18.82 -3.27 3.02
CA ALA A 119 18.82 -4.61 2.43
C ALA A 119 17.74 -4.78 1.35
N LEU A 120 16.52 -4.31 1.61
CA LEU A 120 15.41 -4.49 0.69
C LEU A 120 15.43 -3.55 -0.51
N LEU A 121 15.95 -2.32 -0.35
CA LEU A 121 16.11 -1.39 -1.47
C LEU A 121 17.32 -1.75 -2.36
N LYS A 122 18.28 -2.55 -1.84
CA LYS A 122 19.45 -2.97 -2.62
C LYS A 122 19.01 -3.92 -3.74
N ASP A 123 19.54 -3.69 -4.94
CA ASP A 123 19.37 -4.53 -6.13
C ASP A 123 17.88 -4.80 -6.47
N ASP A 124 17.00 -3.85 -6.16
CA ASP A 124 15.55 -3.92 -6.37
C ASP A 124 14.87 -5.15 -5.73
N LEU A 125 15.42 -5.67 -4.63
CA LEU A 125 14.86 -6.83 -3.94
C LEU A 125 13.40 -6.60 -3.52
N TRP A 126 13.05 -5.38 -3.07
CA TRP A 126 11.69 -5.00 -2.71
C TRP A 126 10.69 -5.14 -3.87
N LEU A 127 11.10 -4.84 -5.10
CA LEU A 127 10.29 -5.04 -6.31
C LEU A 127 10.25 -6.51 -6.73
N SER A 128 11.35 -7.25 -6.53
CA SER A 128 11.40 -8.68 -6.82
C SER A 128 10.43 -9.46 -5.93
N ASN A 129 10.41 -9.16 -4.62
CA ASN A 129 9.45 -9.75 -3.68
C ASN A 129 8.00 -9.45 -4.09
N ALA A 130 7.72 -8.20 -4.44
CA ALA A 130 6.39 -7.77 -4.86
C ALA A 130 5.95 -8.45 -6.16
N ARG A 131 6.84 -8.58 -7.16
CA ARG A 131 6.54 -9.33 -8.41
C ARG A 131 6.15 -10.76 -8.11
N HIS A 132 6.90 -11.43 -7.23
CA HIS A 132 6.59 -12.80 -6.84
C HIS A 132 5.22 -12.89 -6.17
N ALA A 133 4.94 -12.04 -5.19
CA ALA A 133 3.67 -12.02 -4.46
C ALA A 133 2.48 -11.75 -5.39
N ASN A 134 2.58 -10.76 -6.29
CA ASN A 134 1.55 -10.47 -7.29
C ASN A 134 1.33 -11.65 -8.23
N ALA A 135 2.40 -12.31 -8.70
CA ALA A 135 2.30 -13.48 -9.55
C ALA A 135 1.60 -14.66 -8.86
N MET A 136 1.82 -14.85 -7.56
CA MET A 136 1.12 -15.90 -6.79
C MET A 136 -0.36 -15.60 -6.61
N ALA A 137 -0.73 -14.34 -6.40
CA ALA A 137 -2.13 -13.92 -6.36
C ALA A 137 -2.83 -14.16 -7.71
N GLN A 138 -2.17 -13.82 -8.83
CA GLN A 138 -2.69 -14.08 -10.18
C GLN A 138 -2.84 -15.59 -10.47
N ARG A 139 -1.88 -16.39 -10.03
CA ARG A 139 -1.97 -17.85 -10.15
C ARG A 139 -3.18 -18.41 -9.40
N LEU A 140 -3.42 -17.93 -8.18
CA LEU A 140 -4.56 -18.33 -7.37
C LEU A 140 -5.88 -17.87 -8.00
N ALA A 141 -5.95 -16.62 -8.47
CA ALA A 141 -7.10 -16.08 -9.17
C ALA A 141 -7.47 -16.90 -10.42
N THR A 142 -6.46 -17.27 -11.21
CA THR A 142 -6.66 -18.16 -12.37
C THR A 142 -7.23 -19.51 -11.96
N GLY A 143 -6.75 -20.09 -10.86
CA GLY A 143 -7.29 -21.33 -10.31
C GLY A 143 -8.76 -21.19 -9.88
N PHE A 144 -9.10 -20.13 -9.18
CA PHE A 144 -10.48 -19.87 -8.77
C PHE A 144 -11.43 -19.64 -9.95
N ALA A 145 -10.97 -18.94 -10.99
CA ALA A 145 -11.78 -18.68 -12.18
C ALA A 145 -12.20 -19.97 -12.94
N THR A 146 -11.50 -21.08 -12.73
CA THR A 146 -11.87 -22.38 -13.31
C THR A 146 -12.90 -23.14 -12.50
N HIS A 147 -13.21 -22.71 -11.27
CA HIS A 147 -14.11 -23.41 -10.36
C HIS A 147 -15.52 -22.82 -10.42
N PRO A 148 -16.55 -23.61 -10.83
CA PRO A 148 -17.92 -23.15 -10.85
C PRO A 148 -18.38 -22.66 -9.45
N GLY A 149 -18.96 -21.48 -9.41
CA GLY A 149 -19.52 -20.91 -8.18
C GLY A 149 -18.54 -20.11 -7.32
N ILE A 150 -17.25 -20.05 -7.66
CA ILE A 150 -16.33 -19.05 -7.04
C ILE A 150 -16.36 -17.80 -7.89
N GLU A 151 -16.60 -16.66 -7.27
CA GLU A 151 -16.63 -15.36 -7.91
C GLU A 151 -15.50 -14.48 -7.38
N LEU A 152 -14.87 -13.71 -8.25
CA LEU A 152 -13.92 -12.66 -7.92
C LEU A 152 -14.58 -11.31 -8.28
N PRO A 153 -15.23 -10.64 -7.32
CA PRO A 153 -16.04 -9.43 -7.61
C PRO A 153 -15.16 -8.23 -7.97
N TRP A 154 -13.88 -8.26 -7.61
CA TRP A 154 -12.90 -7.23 -7.96
C TRP A 154 -11.76 -7.81 -8.76
N SER A 155 -11.09 -6.96 -9.56
CA SER A 155 -9.85 -7.32 -10.24
C SER A 155 -8.77 -7.68 -9.21
N VAL A 156 -7.91 -8.62 -9.56
CA VAL A 156 -6.75 -9.01 -8.76
C VAL A 156 -5.54 -8.28 -9.34
N ASP A 157 -5.34 -7.03 -8.92
CA ASP A 157 -4.29 -6.18 -9.51
C ASP A 157 -2.92 -6.44 -8.87
N ALA A 158 -2.90 -6.81 -7.59
CA ALA A 158 -1.69 -6.96 -6.80
C ALA A 158 -1.64 -8.32 -6.07
N ASN A 159 -1.21 -8.33 -4.82
CA ASN A 159 -0.98 -9.54 -4.03
C ASN A 159 -2.17 -9.93 -3.12
N GLU A 160 -3.34 -9.39 -3.37
CA GLU A 160 -4.56 -9.68 -2.59
C GLU A 160 -5.70 -10.06 -3.53
N LEU A 161 -6.54 -10.98 -3.08
CA LEU A 161 -7.78 -11.34 -3.75
C LEU A 161 -8.86 -11.71 -2.72
N PHE A 162 -10.10 -11.42 -3.06
CA PHE A 162 -11.25 -11.57 -2.16
C PHE A 162 -12.36 -12.38 -2.87
N PRO A 163 -12.27 -13.74 -2.84
CA PRO A 163 -13.24 -14.59 -3.51
C PRO A 163 -14.54 -14.68 -2.71
N VAL A 164 -15.66 -14.71 -3.41
CA VAL A 164 -16.92 -15.19 -2.87
C VAL A 164 -16.97 -16.71 -3.08
N ILE A 165 -17.03 -17.45 -1.97
CA ILE A 165 -16.91 -18.91 -1.98
C ILE A 165 -18.23 -19.53 -1.48
N PRO A 166 -18.84 -20.50 -2.21
CA PRO A 166 -20.01 -21.23 -1.77
C PRO A 166 -19.84 -21.89 -0.38
N GLY A 167 -20.93 -21.98 0.38
CA GLY A 167 -20.88 -22.41 1.77
C GLY A 167 -20.33 -23.82 1.97
N ASP A 168 -20.70 -24.77 1.11
CA ASP A 168 -20.21 -26.15 1.12
C ASP A 168 -18.71 -26.23 0.82
N LEU A 169 -18.25 -25.46 -0.15
CA LEU A 169 -16.82 -25.39 -0.50
C LEU A 169 -15.99 -24.73 0.62
N ARG A 170 -16.55 -23.70 1.27
CA ARG A 170 -15.92 -23.07 2.43
C ARG A 170 -15.72 -24.04 3.59
N VAL A 171 -16.68 -24.94 3.84
CA VAL A 171 -16.53 -26.01 4.85
C VAL A 171 -15.35 -26.92 4.49
N ARG A 172 -15.30 -27.38 3.24
CA ARG A 172 -14.20 -28.25 2.75
C ARG A 172 -12.83 -27.58 2.85
N PHE A 173 -12.73 -26.28 2.57
CA PHE A 173 -11.47 -25.53 2.73
C PHE A 173 -11.03 -25.49 4.18
N ARG A 174 -11.95 -25.23 5.13
CA ARG A 174 -11.62 -25.27 6.57
C ARG A 174 -11.17 -26.65 7.04
N GLU A 175 -11.82 -27.72 6.59
CA GLU A 175 -11.41 -29.10 6.88
C GLU A 175 -10.04 -29.45 6.32
N ALA A 176 -9.66 -28.82 5.20
CA ALA A 176 -8.34 -28.94 4.59
C ALA A 176 -7.26 -28.02 5.22
N GLY A 177 -7.63 -27.21 6.22
CA GLY A 177 -6.71 -26.29 6.90
C GLY A 177 -6.46 -24.97 6.16
N LEU A 178 -7.38 -24.57 5.31
CA LEU A 178 -7.32 -23.32 4.52
C LEU A 178 -8.32 -22.27 5.06
#